data_8e67a72c95934a27b2d4e98b58c37696
#
_entry.id   8e67a72c95934a27b2d4e98b58c37696
#
_cell.length_a   1.000
_cell.length_b   1.000
_cell.length_c   1.000
_cell.angle_alpha   90.00
_cell.angle_beta   90.00
_cell.angle_gamma   90.00
#
_symmetry.space_group_name_H-M   'P 1'
#
loop_
_entity.id
_entity.type
_entity.pdbx_description
1 polymer ?
#
loop_
_entity_poly.entity_id
_entity_poly.type
_entity_poly.pdbx_seq_one_letter_code
_entity_poly.pdbx_strand_id
1 'polypeptide(L)'
;MAGNERVDGLTIAVTGGARGIGLATATLLHRRGATVVSGDLDGAEATAAARQVGLAAAHHLDVTDEHSFAAFLDSVENDLGPVDVLVNNAGIIAVGPAVDEADAVTKQLLAVNAYGVMLGTKLAAERMLLRRRGHIINIASTSAVMPVPGIATYSATKHAVLGFTDAIRLENRRSGVHFSAVMPNLTNTEMVDGVGHARGFKNIEPGDVAQAVLGLIKKPKPRVVVPRSLGAVVLTGRRFLPQIAYEMLERSLGAERVFQDDVDPDGRRGYTARTGTP
;
A
#
# COMPACT_ATOMS: atom_id res chain seq x y z
N MET A 1 29.55 7.83 -9.81
CA MET A 1 28.45 8.69 -9.32
C MET A 1 27.21 8.68 -10.24
N ALA A 2 26.76 7.54 -10.74
CA ALA A 2 25.71 7.46 -11.77
C ALA A 2 24.43 6.72 -11.28
N GLY A 3 24.09 6.78 -10.01
CA GLY A 3 22.97 6.02 -9.43
C GLY A 3 21.90 6.80 -8.68
N ASN A 4 22.04 8.11 -8.55
CA ASN A 4 21.13 8.92 -7.70
C ASN A 4 20.09 9.74 -8.48
N GLU A 5 20.19 9.81 -9.79
CA GLU A 5 19.54 10.82 -10.63
C GLU A 5 18.06 10.53 -10.98
N ARG A 6 17.52 9.33 -10.70
CA ARG A 6 16.17 8.97 -11.19
C ARG A 6 15.01 9.35 -10.27
N VAL A 7 15.27 9.96 -9.14
CA VAL A 7 14.23 10.39 -8.18
C VAL A 7 14.33 11.89 -7.91
N ASP A 8 15.50 12.47 -8.14
CA ASP A 8 15.76 13.89 -7.98
C ASP A 8 14.87 14.72 -8.93
N GLY A 9 14.21 15.73 -8.40
CA GLY A 9 13.31 16.60 -9.14
C GLY A 9 11.95 15.99 -9.54
N LEU A 10 11.64 14.74 -9.17
CA LEU A 10 10.31 14.17 -9.42
C LEU A 10 9.29 14.72 -8.41
N THR A 11 8.09 15.03 -8.88
CA THR A 11 6.93 15.33 -8.05
C THR A 11 6.21 14.03 -7.72
N ILE A 12 6.12 13.69 -6.43
CA ILE A 12 5.59 12.42 -5.94
C ILE A 12 4.45 12.65 -4.96
N ALA A 13 3.29 12.07 -5.23
CA ALA A 13 2.14 12.05 -4.33
C ALA A 13 2.03 10.70 -3.62
N VAL A 14 1.82 10.72 -2.28
CA VAL A 14 1.69 9.52 -1.44
C VAL A 14 0.41 9.59 -0.64
N THR A 15 -0.49 8.61 -0.78
CA THR A 15 -1.71 8.52 0.03
C THR A 15 -1.48 7.72 1.32
N GLY A 16 -2.17 8.08 2.41
CA GLY A 16 -1.92 7.48 3.73
C GLY A 16 -0.53 7.84 4.26
N GLY A 17 -0.14 9.11 4.11
CA GLY A 17 1.23 9.57 4.35
C GLY A 17 1.51 10.06 5.76
N ALA A 18 0.53 10.07 6.68
CA ALA A 18 0.72 10.55 8.04
C ALA A 18 1.59 9.60 8.88
N ARG A 19 1.62 8.31 8.57
CA ARG A 19 2.30 7.29 9.38
C ARG A 19 2.73 6.05 8.59
N GLY A 20 3.35 5.10 9.28
CA GLY A 20 3.65 3.75 8.79
C GLY A 20 4.44 3.73 7.47
N ILE A 21 3.99 2.89 6.54
CA ILE A 21 4.62 2.70 5.22
C ILE A 21 4.58 4.00 4.40
N GLY A 22 3.46 4.74 4.44
CA GLY A 22 3.31 5.98 3.68
C GLY A 22 4.32 7.04 4.10
N LEU A 23 4.43 7.31 5.40
CA LEU A 23 5.39 8.27 5.94
C LEU A 23 6.84 7.84 5.69
N ALA A 24 7.17 6.56 5.88
CA ALA A 24 8.50 6.04 5.60
C ALA A 24 8.88 6.19 4.12
N THR A 25 7.90 5.93 3.22
CA THR A 25 8.06 6.10 1.78
C THR A 25 8.28 7.56 1.42
N ALA A 26 7.42 8.46 1.90
CA ALA A 26 7.53 9.89 1.66
C ALA A 26 8.87 10.45 2.16
N THR A 27 9.27 10.08 3.38
CA THR A 27 10.54 10.48 3.99
C THR A 27 11.74 10.01 3.18
N LEU A 28 11.75 8.74 2.75
CA LEU A 28 12.85 8.20 1.96
C LEU A 28 12.98 8.91 0.61
N LEU A 29 11.87 9.09 -0.09
CA LEU A 29 11.86 9.72 -1.42
C LEU A 29 12.27 11.19 -1.34
N HIS A 30 11.80 11.93 -0.33
CA HIS A 30 12.24 13.30 -0.05
C HIS A 30 13.75 13.38 0.18
N ARG A 31 14.31 12.52 1.05
CA ARG A 31 15.76 12.46 1.29
C ARG A 31 16.57 12.08 0.06
N ARG A 32 15.95 11.58 -0.99
CA ARG A 32 16.58 11.25 -2.28
C ARG A 32 16.36 12.32 -3.35
N GLY A 33 15.90 13.52 -2.95
CA GLY A 33 15.77 14.69 -3.81
C GLY A 33 14.42 14.84 -4.50
N ALA A 34 13.43 13.98 -4.23
CA ALA A 34 12.08 14.15 -4.77
C ALA A 34 11.33 15.27 -4.03
N THR A 35 10.49 15.99 -4.74
CA THR A 35 9.45 16.85 -4.17
C THR A 35 8.25 15.97 -3.81
N VAL A 36 8.02 15.77 -2.51
CA VAL A 36 7.00 14.82 -2.03
C VAL A 36 5.86 15.54 -1.33
N VAL A 37 4.63 15.18 -1.70
CA VAL A 37 3.39 15.62 -1.05
C VAL A 37 2.67 14.39 -0.51
N SER A 38 2.18 14.47 0.72
CA SER A 38 1.37 13.41 1.33
C SER A 38 -0.10 13.83 1.44
N GLY A 39 -1.00 12.85 1.28
CA GLY A 39 -2.42 13.00 1.60
C GLY A 39 -2.84 11.96 2.62
N ASP A 40 -3.65 12.35 3.60
CA ASP A 40 -4.19 11.44 4.62
C ASP A 40 -5.57 11.92 5.08
N LEU A 41 -6.42 11.00 5.51
CA LEU A 41 -7.74 11.33 6.10
C LEU A 41 -7.56 12.20 7.35
N ASP A 42 -6.50 11.94 8.12
CA ASP A 42 -6.06 12.79 9.23
C ASP A 42 -5.10 13.87 8.71
N GLY A 43 -5.68 14.95 8.14
CA GLY A 43 -4.90 16.05 7.56
C GLY A 43 -4.04 16.80 8.58
N ALA A 44 -4.44 16.84 9.87
CA ALA A 44 -3.66 17.48 10.91
C ALA A 44 -2.39 16.67 11.21
N GLU A 45 -2.52 15.36 11.39
CA GLU A 45 -1.39 14.46 11.61
C GLU A 45 -0.46 14.42 10.39
N ALA A 46 -1.03 14.37 9.17
CA ALA A 46 -0.24 14.44 7.94
C ALA A 46 0.60 15.72 7.87
N THR A 47 0.02 16.85 8.25
CA THR A 47 0.72 18.14 8.27
C THR A 47 1.83 18.16 9.32
N ALA A 48 1.57 17.63 10.51
CA ALA A 48 2.58 17.51 11.57
C ALA A 48 3.75 16.62 11.14
N ALA A 49 3.44 15.44 10.61
CA ALA A 49 4.43 14.49 10.10
C ALA A 49 5.26 15.09 8.93
N ALA A 50 4.60 15.76 7.99
CA ALA A 50 5.26 16.40 6.86
C ALA A 50 6.28 17.47 7.32
N ARG A 51 5.89 18.32 8.26
CA ARG A 51 6.80 19.32 8.86
C ARG A 51 8.01 18.71 9.53
N GLN A 52 7.79 17.62 10.29
CA GLN A 52 8.86 16.93 11.01
C GLN A 52 9.94 16.38 10.08
N VAL A 53 9.56 15.87 8.91
CA VAL A 53 10.49 15.23 7.96
C VAL A 53 10.85 16.11 6.76
N GLY A 54 10.28 17.32 6.65
CA GLY A 54 10.60 18.33 5.64
C GLY A 54 9.94 18.10 4.28
N LEU A 55 8.75 17.45 4.22
CA LEU A 55 8.04 17.31 2.94
C LEU A 55 7.58 18.64 2.39
N ALA A 56 7.35 18.72 1.09
CA ALA A 56 6.90 19.93 0.40
C ALA A 56 5.51 20.40 0.90
N ALA A 57 4.57 19.46 1.06
CA ALA A 57 3.25 19.73 1.61
C ALA A 57 2.58 18.43 2.13
N ALA A 58 1.48 18.62 2.87
CA ALA A 58 0.53 17.56 3.19
C ALA A 58 -0.90 18.13 3.17
N HIS A 59 -1.84 17.29 2.74
CA HIS A 59 -3.25 17.68 2.59
C HIS A 59 -4.18 16.66 3.25
N HIS A 60 -5.38 17.12 3.62
CA HIS A 60 -6.49 16.21 3.89
C HIS A 60 -6.85 15.47 2.60
N LEU A 61 -7.03 14.15 2.69
CA LEU A 61 -7.41 13.30 1.57
C LEU A 61 -8.26 12.14 2.04
N ASP A 62 -9.54 12.13 1.66
CA ASP A 62 -10.35 10.93 1.68
C ASP A 62 -10.21 10.21 0.33
N VAL A 63 -9.54 9.06 0.33
CA VAL A 63 -9.31 8.27 -0.89
C VAL A 63 -10.59 7.62 -1.44
N THR A 64 -11.68 7.62 -0.67
CA THR A 64 -12.98 7.08 -1.09
C THR A 64 -13.86 8.11 -1.78
N ASP A 65 -13.50 9.39 -1.71
CA ASP A 65 -14.21 10.50 -2.32
C ASP A 65 -13.48 11.02 -3.56
N GLU A 66 -14.16 11.00 -4.71
CA GLU A 66 -13.58 11.41 -6.00
C GLU A 66 -13.18 12.89 -6.00
N HIS A 67 -14.01 13.77 -5.42
CA HIS A 67 -13.71 15.20 -5.37
C HIS A 67 -12.52 15.49 -4.47
N SER A 68 -12.43 14.82 -3.32
CA SER A 68 -11.28 14.94 -2.42
C SER A 68 -10.00 14.47 -3.12
N PHE A 69 -10.04 13.35 -3.84
CA PHE A 69 -8.85 12.83 -4.53
C PHE A 69 -8.44 13.71 -5.71
N ALA A 70 -9.41 14.17 -6.52
CA ALA A 70 -9.15 15.09 -7.63
C ALA A 70 -8.53 16.40 -7.12
N ALA A 71 -9.13 17.03 -6.08
CA ALA A 71 -8.63 18.27 -5.48
C ALA A 71 -7.21 18.09 -4.91
N PHE A 72 -6.91 16.94 -4.30
CA PHE A 72 -5.55 16.64 -3.85
C PHE A 72 -4.55 16.63 -5.00
N LEU A 73 -4.83 15.94 -6.10
CA LEU A 73 -3.94 15.88 -7.26
C LEU A 73 -3.81 17.27 -7.92
N ASP A 74 -4.92 18.01 -8.04
CA ASP A 74 -4.94 19.35 -8.63
C ASP A 74 -4.11 20.34 -7.80
N SER A 75 -4.20 20.28 -6.46
CA SER A 75 -3.36 21.10 -5.59
C SER A 75 -1.87 20.81 -5.80
N VAL A 76 -1.49 19.51 -5.85
CA VAL A 76 -0.09 19.15 -6.12
C VAL A 76 0.38 19.65 -7.48
N GLU A 77 -0.42 19.49 -8.53
CA GLU A 77 -0.03 19.86 -9.88
C GLU A 77 0.02 21.40 -10.07
N ASN A 78 -0.86 22.16 -9.41
CA ASN A 78 -0.87 23.61 -9.44
C ASN A 78 0.35 24.23 -8.73
N ASP A 79 0.76 23.66 -7.60
CA ASP A 79 1.81 24.23 -6.75
C ASP A 79 3.22 23.75 -7.17
N LEU A 80 3.34 22.50 -7.65
CA LEU A 80 4.63 21.83 -7.81
C LEU A 80 4.84 21.23 -9.21
N GLY A 81 3.86 21.35 -10.09
CA GLY A 81 3.90 20.76 -11.41
C GLY A 81 3.42 19.30 -11.46
N PRO A 82 3.45 18.70 -12.66
CA PRO A 82 2.82 17.40 -12.90
C PRO A 82 3.28 16.30 -11.96
N VAL A 83 2.34 15.51 -11.41
CA VAL A 83 2.64 14.36 -10.56
C VAL A 83 3.33 13.26 -11.37
N ASP A 84 4.62 13.06 -11.20
CA ASP A 84 5.40 12.03 -11.89
C ASP A 84 5.13 10.63 -11.32
N VAL A 85 4.91 10.52 -10.01
CA VAL A 85 4.63 9.25 -9.34
C VAL A 85 3.47 9.41 -8.36
N LEU A 86 2.48 8.52 -8.46
CA LEU A 86 1.48 8.32 -7.41
C LEU A 86 1.75 7.02 -6.67
N VAL A 87 1.84 7.08 -5.34
CA VAL A 87 1.88 5.89 -4.47
C VAL A 87 0.53 5.76 -3.75
N ASN A 88 -0.32 4.86 -4.20
CA ASN A 88 -1.56 4.48 -3.53
C ASN A 88 -1.22 3.55 -2.36
N ASN A 89 -1.07 4.12 -1.17
CA ASN A 89 -0.67 3.41 0.04
C ASN A 89 -1.78 3.38 1.10
N ALA A 90 -2.69 4.34 1.13
CA ALA A 90 -3.78 4.38 2.10
C ALA A 90 -4.50 3.02 2.20
N GLY A 91 -4.74 2.57 3.43
CA GLY A 91 -5.37 1.28 3.67
C GLY A 91 -5.62 1.03 5.14
N ILE A 92 -6.60 0.19 5.42
CA ILE A 92 -7.01 -0.25 6.75
C ILE A 92 -7.17 -1.77 6.80
N ILE A 93 -7.17 -2.34 8.00
CA ILE A 93 -7.38 -3.77 8.24
C ILE A 93 -8.42 -3.97 9.35
N ALA A 94 -9.27 -4.97 9.22
CA ALA A 94 -10.04 -5.54 10.32
C ALA A 94 -9.53 -6.95 10.62
N VAL A 95 -9.54 -7.34 11.87
CA VAL A 95 -9.01 -8.62 12.34
C VAL A 95 -10.10 -9.36 13.09
N GLY A 96 -10.32 -10.61 12.71
CA GLY A 96 -11.33 -11.49 13.28
C GLY A 96 -11.97 -12.43 12.24
N PRO A 97 -12.82 -13.35 12.67
CA PRO A 97 -13.56 -14.24 11.77
C PRO A 97 -14.48 -13.44 10.84
N ALA A 98 -14.46 -13.74 9.54
CA ALA A 98 -15.26 -12.99 8.56
C ALA A 98 -16.78 -13.11 8.79
N VAL A 99 -17.23 -14.17 9.44
CA VAL A 99 -18.66 -14.38 9.78
C VAL A 99 -19.15 -13.42 10.87
N ASP A 100 -18.25 -12.89 11.67
CA ASP A 100 -18.53 -11.95 12.76
C ASP A 100 -18.24 -10.49 12.35
N GLU A 101 -17.66 -10.27 11.16
CA GLU A 101 -17.33 -8.94 10.65
C GLU A 101 -18.63 -8.18 10.30
N ALA A 102 -18.81 -7.00 10.90
CA ALA A 102 -19.97 -6.16 10.59
C ALA A 102 -19.94 -5.68 9.13
N ASP A 103 -21.09 -5.68 8.46
CA ASP A 103 -21.23 -5.27 7.06
C ASP A 103 -20.69 -3.85 6.78
N ALA A 104 -20.81 -2.94 7.75
CA ALA A 104 -20.24 -1.60 7.65
C ALA A 104 -18.70 -1.63 7.55
N VAL A 105 -18.05 -2.53 8.28
CA VAL A 105 -16.58 -2.73 8.25
C VAL A 105 -16.16 -3.32 6.91
N THR A 106 -16.88 -4.33 6.41
CA THR A 106 -16.67 -4.88 5.06
C THR A 106 -16.71 -3.79 3.99
N LYS A 107 -17.77 -2.96 4.01
CA LYS A 107 -17.93 -1.84 3.07
C LYS A 107 -16.80 -0.83 3.16
N GLN A 108 -16.38 -0.49 4.38
CA GLN A 108 -15.28 0.44 4.61
C GLN A 108 -13.94 -0.11 4.07
N LEU A 109 -13.64 -1.38 4.32
CA LEU A 109 -12.45 -2.06 3.78
C LEU A 109 -12.45 -2.05 2.25
N LEU A 110 -13.58 -2.36 1.62
CA LEU A 110 -13.72 -2.32 0.16
C LEU A 110 -13.55 -0.91 -0.39
N ALA A 111 -14.17 0.09 0.26
CA ALA A 111 -14.09 1.49 -0.15
C ALA A 111 -12.65 2.01 -0.08
N VAL A 112 -11.95 1.83 1.04
CA VAL A 112 -10.59 2.37 1.23
C VAL A 112 -9.57 1.56 0.44
N ASN A 113 -9.52 0.23 0.67
CA ASN A 113 -8.41 -0.58 0.17
C ASN A 113 -8.50 -0.94 -1.31
N ALA A 114 -9.72 -1.05 -1.86
CA ALA A 114 -9.91 -1.45 -3.26
C ALA A 114 -10.38 -0.27 -4.12
N TYR A 115 -11.52 0.31 -3.81
CA TYR A 115 -12.07 1.41 -4.61
C TYR A 115 -11.15 2.65 -4.58
N GLY A 116 -10.64 3.06 -3.41
CA GLY A 116 -9.74 4.21 -3.31
C GLY A 116 -8.46 4.05 -4.15
N VAL A 117 -7.88 2.83 -4.19
CA VAL A 117 -6.73 2.54 -5.05
C VAL A 117 -7.12 2.60 -6.54
N MET A 118 -8.29 2.06 -6.92
CA MET A 118 -8.78 2.12 -8.29
C MET A 118 -9.07 3.56 -8.71
N LEU A 119 -9.70 4.35 -7.85
CA LEU A 119 -10.00 5.75 -8.07
C LEU A 119 -8.75 6.57 -8.28
N GLY A 120 -7.80 6.53 -7.33
CA GLY A 120 -6.53 7.26 -7.46
C GLY A 120 -5.72 6.83 -8.69
N THR A 121 -5.72 5.54 -9.00
CA THR A 121 -5.06 5.04 -10.21
C THR A 121 -5.70 5.63 -11.48
N LYS A 122 -7.02 5.67 -11.57
CA LYS A 122 -7.73 6.24 -12.75
C LYS A 122 -7.44 7.73 -12.89
N LEU A 123 -7.65 8.51 -11.82
CA LEU A 123 -7.44 9.96 -11.83
C LEU A 123 -6.00 10.36 -12.18
N ALA A 124 -5.01 9.64 -11.65
CA ALA A 124 -3.62 9.89 -12.01
C ALA A 124 -3.28 9.39 -13.41
N ALA A 125 -3.81 8.23 -13.82
CA ALA A 125 -3.57 7.70 -15.16
C ALA A 125 -4.10 8.63 -16.25
N GLU A 126 -5.28 9.22 -16.10
CA GLU A 126 -5.83 10.21 -17.03
C GLU A 126 -4.84 11.35 -17.29
N ARG A 127 -4.26 11.93 -16.24
CA ARG A 127 -3.26 13.01 -16.33
C ARG A 127 -1.94 12.52 -16.96
N MET A 128 -1.45 11.37 -16.52
CA MET A 128 -0.17 10.80 -16.96
C MET A 128 -0.21 10.32 -18.41
N LEU A 129 -1.32 9.74 -18.88
CA LEU A 129 -1.47 9.21 -20.23
C LEU A 129 -1.44 10.34 -21.28
N LEU A 130 -2.00 11.51 -20.99
CA LEU A 130 -1.95 12.68 -21.87
C LEU A 130 -0.51 13.11 -22.18
N ARG A 131 0.38 13.04 -21.19
CA ARG A 131 1.81 13.41 -21.34
C ARG A 131 2.71 12.20 -21.62
N ARG A 132 2.14 10.98 -21.71
CA ARG A 132 2.84 9.72 -21.98
C ARG A 132 4.01 9.46 -21.00
N ARG A 133 3.87 9.91 -19.77
CA ARG A 133 4.89 9.79 -18.72
C ARG A 133 4.24 9.73 -17.34
N GLY A 134 4.71 8.80 -16.51
CA GLY A 134 4.32 8.67 -15.12
C GLY A 134 4.47 7.25 -14.60
N HIS A 135 4.34 7.10 -13.29
CA HIS A 135 4.38 5.79 -12.64
C HIS A 135 3.36 5.74 -11.50
N ILE A 136 2.47 4.78 -11.52
CA ILE A 136 1.52 4.52 -10.46
C ILE A 136 1.94 3.24 -9.72
N ILE A 137 2.12 3.36 -8.40
CA ILE A 137 2.57 2.26 -7.54
C ILE A 137 1.49 1.99 -6.50
N ASN A 138 0.88 0.81 -6.56
CA ASN A 138 -0.17 0.38 -5.66
C ASN A 138 0.39 -0.52 -4.56
N ILE A 139 0.15 -0.18 -3.30
CA ILE A 139 0.55 -1.02 -2.16
C ILE A 139 -0.53 -2.09 -1.95
N ALA A 140 -0.21 -3.29 -2.45
CA ALA A 140 -0.99 -4.50 -2.23
C ALA A 140 -0.60 -5.18 -0.90
N SER A 141 -0.41 -6.48 -0.88
CA SER A 141 0.09 -7.29 0.23
C SER A 141 0.45 -8.68 -0.28
N THR A 142 1.22 -9.46 0.47
CA THR A 142 1.36 -10.90 0.23
C THR A 142 0.03 -11.61 0.36
N SER A 143 -0.91 -11.10 1.18
CA SER A 143 -2.28 -11.60 1.27
C SER A 143 -3.10 -11.48 -0.03
N ALA A 144 -2.61 -10.73 -1.02
CA ALA A 144 -3.18 -10.67 -2.37
C ALA A 144 -2.97 -11.97 -3.20
N VAL A 145 -2.17 -12.89 -2.72
CA VAL A 145 -1.94 -14.21 -3.35
C VAL A 145 -1.94 -15.35 -2.34
N MET A 146 -1.75 -15.04 -1.06
CA MET A 146 -1.75 -15.95 0.08
C MET A 146 -2.82 -15.47 1.07
N PRO A 147 -4.10 -15.87 0.92
CA PRO A 147 -5.14 -15.45 1.84
C PRO A 147 -4.86 -16.00 3.24
N VAL A 148 -5.05 -15.18 4.25
CA VAL A 148 -4.75 -15.52 5.64
C VAL A 148 -6.05 -15.54 6.43
N PRO A 149 -6.32 -16.58 7.25
CA PRO A 149 -7.46 -16.61 8.17
C PRO A 149 -7.45 -15.40 9.13
N GLY A 150 -8.62 -14.91 9.50
CA GLY A 150 -8.78 -13.75 10.38
C GLY A 150 -8.68 -12.38 9.68
N ILE A 151 -8.37 -12.34 8.37
CA ILE A 151 -8.33 -11.13 7.56
C ILE A 151 -8.92 -11.36 6.16
N ALA A 152 -10.03 -12.08 6.08
CA ALA A 152 -10.58 -12.53 4.80
C ALA A 152 -10.97 -11.36 3.88
N THR A 153 -11.72 -10.37 4.39
CA THR A 153 -12.12 -9.19 3.63
C THR A 153 -10.91 -8.35 3.21
N TYR A 154 -9.95 -8.14 4.10
CA TYR A 154 -8.68 -7.48 3.75
C TYR A 154 -7.97 -8.22 2.61
N SER A 155 -7.83 -9.55 2.71
CA SER A 155 -7.22 -10.37 1.66
C SER A 155 -7.95 -10.21 0.32
N ALA A 156 -9.28 -10.20 0.32
CA ALA A 156 -10.09 -9.97 -0.88
C ALA A 156 -9.80 -8.59 -1.50
N THR A 157 -9.72 -7.52 -0.69
CA THR A 157 -9.38 -6.18 -1.19
C THR A 157 -7.99 -6.13 -1.83
N LYS A 158 -7.00 -6.81 -1.23
CA LYS A 158 -5.63 -6.83 -1.77
C LYS A 158 -5.48 -7.70 -3.03
N HIS A 159 -6.30 -8.77 -3.17
CA HIS A 159 -6.45 -9.49 -4.45
C HIS A 159 -7.03 -8.58 -5.53
N ALA A 160 -8.07 -7.79 -5.20
CA ALA A 160 -8.65 -6.82 -6.13
C ALA A 160 -7.62 -5.80 -6.63
N VAL A 161 -6.83 -5.21 -5.72
CA VAL A 161 -5.74 -4.28 -6.08
C VAL A 161 -4.74 -4.93 -7.03
N LEU A 162 -4.31 -6.15 -6.75
CA LEU A 162 -3.31 -6.83 -7.58
C LEU A 162 -3.86 -7.14 -8.97
N GLY A 163 -5.08 -7.69 -9.05
CA GLY A 163 -5.73 -8.00 -10.33
C GLY A 163 -5.98 -6.74 -11.17
N PHE A 164 -6.47 -5.66 -10.54
CA PHE A 164 -6.67 -4.38 -11.20
C PHE A 164 -5.36 -3.78 -11.72
N THR A 165 -4.30 -3.79 -10.89
CA THR A 165 -2.98 -3.26 -11.29
C THR A 165 -2.41 -4.01 -12.49
N ASP A 166 -2.56 -5.33 -12.54
CA ASP A 166 -2.09 -6.11 -13.69
C ASP A 166 -2.91 -5.83 -14.95
N ALA A 167 -4.23 -5.73 -14.84
CA ALA A 167 -5.09 -5.45 -15.98
C ALA A 167 -4.76 -4.09 -16.59
N ILE A 168 -4.78 -3.01 -15.80
CA ILE A 168 -4.51 -1.65 -16.30
C ILE A 168 -3.08 -1.49 -16.84
N ARG A 169 -2.10 -2.23 -16.29
CA ARG A 169 -0.75 -2.28 -16.82
C ARG A 169 -0.71 -2.90 -18.22
N LEU A 170 -1.47 -3.96 -18.46
CA LEU A 170 -1.54 -4.62 -19.77
C LEU A 170 -2.26 -3.76 -20.81
N GLU A 171 -3.34 -3.10 -20.41
CA GLU A 171 -4.08 -2.13 -21.24
C GLU A 171 -3.15 -1.00 -21.73
N ASN A 172 -2.26 -0.53 -20.86
CA ASN A 172 -1.42 0.64 -21.10
C ASN A 172 0.06 0.33 -21.40
N ARG A 173 0.41 -0.89 -21.79
CA ARG A 173 1.80 -1.35 -21.97
C ARG A 173 2.65 -0.55 -22.98
N ARG A 174 2.04 0.27 -23.82
CA ARG A 174 2.71 1.10 -24.83
C ARG A 174 2.48 2.60 -24.63
N SER A 175 1.90 2.99 -23.51
CA SER A 175 1.51 4.37 -23.25
C SER A 175 2.67 5.27 -22.80
N GLY A 176 3.75 4.70 -22.27
CA GLY A 176 4.81 5.43 -21.56
C GLY A 176 4.55 5.60 -20.08
N VAL A 177 3.39 5.15 -19.57
CA VAL A 177 3.03 5.15 -18.14
C VAL A 177 3.25 3.76 -17.53
N HIS A 178 3.85 3.71 -16.36
CA HIS A 178 4.12 2.47 -15.63
C HIS A 178 3.09 2.24 -14.53
N PHE A 179 2.73 0.97 -14.32
CA PHE A 179 1.86 0.51 -13.24
C PHE A 179 2.54 -0.64 -12.52
N SER A 180 2.70 -0.53 -11.20
CA SER A 180 3.41 -1.52 -10.39
C SER A 180 2.66 -1.83 -9.11
N ALA A 181 2.80 -3.06 -8.60
CA ALA A 181 2.34 -3.45 -7.28
C ALA A 181 3.52 -3.76 -6.35
N VAL A 182 3.48 -3.23 -5.13
CA VAL A 182 4.33 -3.69 -4.03
C VAL A 182 3.51 -4.61 -3.15
N MET A 183 4.06 -5.75 -2.78
CA MET A 183 3.41 -6.78 -1.98
C MET A 183 4.20 -6.98 -0.67
N PRO A 184 3.97 -6.13 0.34
CA PRO A 184 4.61 -6.30 1.65
C PRO A 184 4.08 -7.54 2.37
N ASN A 185 4.96 -8.20 3.12
CA ASN A 185 4.56 -9.09 4.20
C ASN A 185 4.18 -8.27 5.45
N LEU A 186 3.91 -8.94 6.58
CA LEU A 186 3.59 -8.29 7.85
C LEU A 186 4.65 -7.23 8.18
N THR A 187 4.22 -5.97 8.29
CA THR A 187 5.10 -4.80 8.42
C THR A 187 4.83 -4.14 9.76
N ASN A 188 5.88 -3.84 10.53
CA ASN A 188 5.79 -3.19 11.84
C ASN A 188 5.21 -1.77 11.72
N THR A 189 3.91 -1.66 11.86
CA THR A 189 3.12 -0.42 11.84
C THR A 189 1.97 -0.57 12.82
N GLU A 190 1.33 0.52 13.21
CA GLU A 190 0.12 0.50 14.05
C GLU A 190 -1.00 -0.42 13.49
N MET A 191 -1.02 -0.65 12.19
CA MET A 191 -1.99 -1.56 11.53
C MET A 191 -1.91 -2.99 12.09
N VAL A 192 -0.75 -3.41 12.57
CA VAL A 192 -0.49 -4.74 13.12
C VAL A 192 -0.25 -4.74 14.63
N ASP A 193 -0.52 -3.63 15.32
CA ASP A 193 -0.46 -3.60 16.78
C ASP A 193 -1.46 -4.61 17.36
N GLY A 194 -1.03 -5.35 18.39
CA GLY A 194 -1.82 -6.42 18.98
C GLY A 194 -2.04 -7.67 18.10
N VAL A 195 -1.35 -7.77 16.96
CA VAL A 195 -1.41 -8.96 16.09
C VAL A 195 -0.24 -9.89 16.40
N GLY A 196 -0.47 -11.19 16.39
CA GLY A 196 0.55 -12.21 16.65
C GLY A 196 1.66 -12.26 15.61
N HIS A 197 2.62 -13.14 15.82
CA HIS A 197 3.77 -13.35 14.92
C HIS A 197 3.76 -14.75 14.32
N ALA A 198 3.89 -14.85 13.00
CA ALA A 198 4.06 -16.13 12.32
C ALA A 198 5.44 -16.74 12.65
N ARG A 199 5.48 -18.04 12.93
CA ARG A 199 6.74 -18.75 13.19
C ARG A 199 7.63 -18.74 11.95
N GLY A 200 8.91 -18.37 12.14
CA GLY A 200 9.90 -18.39 11.06
C GLY A 200 9.85 -17.18 10.11
N PHE A 201 8.89 -16.25 10.27
CA PHE A 201 8.84 -15.02 9.51
C PHE A 201 9.03 -13.81 10.45
N LYS A 202 10.07 -13.05 10.19
CA LYS A 202 10.26 -11.77 10.85
C LYS A 202 9.43 -10.72 10.14
N ASN A 203 8.72 -9.89 10.91
CA ASN A 203 8.10 -8.70 10.36
C ASN A 203 9.14 -7.83 9.68
N ILE A 204 8.73 -7.16 8.62
CA ILE A 204 9.56 -6.18 7.93
C ILE A 204 9.31 -4.78 8.50
N GLU A 205 10.25 -3.89 8.28
CA GLU A 205 10.10 -2.50 8.67
C GLU A 205 9.47 -1.66 7.54
N PRO A 206 8.75 -0.57 7.86
CA PRO A 206 8.21 0.36 6.84
C PRO A 206 9.28 0.83 5.85
N GLY A 207 10.53 0.99 6.32
CA GLY A 207 11.67 1.36 5.49
C GLY A 207 12.00 0.35 4.39
N ASP A 208 11.76 -0.95 4.61
CA ASP A 208 11.98 -1.99 3.60
C ASP A 208 11.01 -1.84 2.43
N VAL A 209 9.75 -1.49 2.74
CA VAL A 209 8.73 -1.21 1.73
C VAL A 209 9.05 0.07 0.97
N ALA A 210 9.48 1.11 1.68
CA ALA A 210 9.95 2.36 1.07
C ALA A 210 11.12 2.14 0.10
N GLN A 211 12.08 1.28 0.44
CA GLN A 211 13.18 0.90 -0.47
C GLN A 211 12.67 0.14 -1.70
N ALA A 212 11.64 -0.69 -1.56
CA ALA A 212 11.03 -1.38 -2.71
C ALA A 212 10.34 -0.39 -3.66
N VAL A 213 9.60 0.60 -3.13
CA VAL A 213 9.01 1.70 -3.90
C VAL A 213 10.08 2.48 -4.65
N LEU A 214 11.14 2.92 -3.96
CA LEU A 214 12.29 3.60 -4.58
C LEU A 214 12.90 2.75 -5.71
N GLY A 215 13.04 1.45 -5.48
CA GLY A 215 13.55 0.51 -6.48
C GLY A 215 12.66 0.42 -7.73
N LEU A 216 11.33 0.48 -7.56
CA LEU A 216 10.37 0.50 -8.67
C LEU A 216 10.43 1.81 -9.46
N ILE A 217 10.56 2.95 -8.78
CA ILE A 217 10.71 4.25 -9.46
C ILE A 217 11.97 4.24 -10.36
N LYS A 218 13.08 3.69 -9.84
CA LYS A 218 14.34 3.59 -10.59
C LYS A 218 14.26 2.58 -11.75
N LYS A 219 13.61 1.45 -11.54
CA LYS A 219 13.50 0.37 -12.52
C LYS A 219 12.10 -0.26 -12.42
N PRO A 220 11.13 0.23 -13.19
CA PRO A 220 9.77 -0.27 -13.17
C PRO A 220 9.68 -1.78 -13.41
N LYS A 221 8.89 -2.46 -12.58
CA LYS A 221 8.56 -3.88 -12.68
C LYS A 221 7.08 -4.06 -12.38
N PRO A 222 6.43 -5.10 -12.92
CA PRO A 222 5.01 -5.36 -12.64
C PRO A 222 4.73 -5.51 -11.14
N ARG A 223 5.56 -6.28 -10.43
CA ARG A 223 5.36 -6.62 -9.01
C ARG A 223 6.68 -6.75 -8.27
N VAL A 224 6.66 -6.40 -6.98
CA VAL A 224 7.77 -6.66 -6.04
C VAL A 224 7.20 -7.16 -4.72
N VAL A 225 7.69 -8.30 -4.25
CA VAL A 225 7.42 -8.84 -2.91
C VAL A 225 8.47 -8.33 -1.93
N VAL A 226 8.04 -8.00 -0.72
CA VAL A 226 8.94 -7.54 0.35
C VAL A 226 8.71 -8.42 1.58
N PRO A 227 9.73 -9.10 2.11
CA PRO A 227 11.11 -9.14 1.62
C PRO A 227 11.25 -9.96 0.32
N ARG A 228 12.25 -9.64 -0.48
CA ARG A 228 12.49 -10.32 -1.77
C ARG A 228 12.74 -11.83 -1.64
N SER A 229 13.24 -12.29 -0.50
CA SER A 229 13.46 -13.71 -0.19
C SER A 229 12.17 -14.54 -0.25
N LEU A 230 11.01 -13.92 0.03
CA LEU A 230 9.70 -14.57 -0.09
C LEU A 230 9.14 -14.56 -1.52
N GLY A 231 9.73 -13.78 -2.42
CA GLY A 231 9.18 -13.55 -3.76
C GLY A 231 8.93 -14.83 -4.55
N ALA A 232 9.87 -15.76 -4.53
CA ALA A 232 9.71 -17.04 -5.22
C ALA A 232 8.57 -17.87 -4.61
N VAL A 233 8.51 -17.99 -3.28
CA VAL A 233 7.49 -18.78 -2.58
C VAL A 233 6.10 -18.17 -2.80
N VAL A 234 5.96 -16.86 -2.61
CA VAL A 234 4.69 -16.14 -2.75
C VAL A 234 4.16 -16.16 -4.18
N LEU A 235 5.03 -15.91 -5.17
CA LEU A 235 4.59 -15.77 -6.57
C LEU A 235 4.47 -17.12 -7.30
N THR A 236 5.20 -18.14 -6.87
CA THR A 236 5.23 -19.43 -7.58
C THR A 236 4.67 -20.58 -6.76
N GLY A 237 4.75 -20.54 -5.43
CA GLY A 237 4.33 -21.64 -4.56
C GLY A 237 2.88 -22.07 -4.84
N ARG A 238 1.92 -21.14 -4.79
CA ARG A 238 0.51 -21.44 -5.05
C ARG A 238 0.23 -21.93 -6.49
N ARG A 239 1.08 -21.60 -7.43
CA ARG A 239 0.90 -21.98 -8.84
C ARG A 239 1.35 -23.43 -9.12
N PHE A 240 2.31 -23.92 -8.36
CA PHE A 240 2.95 -25.23 -8.61
C PHE A 240 2.70 -26.26 -7.51
N LEU A 241 2.36 -25.83 -6.29
CA LEU A 241 1.99 -26.76 -5.22
C LEU A 241 0.50 -27.12 -5.32
N PRO A 242 0.14 -28.40 -5.14
CA PRO A 242 -1.24 -28.78 -4.88
C PRO A 242 -1.80 -28.01 -3.68
N GLN A 243 -3.08 -27.62 -3.74
CA GLN A 243 -3.70 -26.78 -2.71
C GLN A 243 -3.51 -27.36 -1.29
N ILE A 244 -3.66 -28.68 -1.11
CA ILE A 244 -3.48 -29.34 0.17
C ILE A 244 -2.04 -29.15 0.71
N ALA A 245 -1.03 -29.28 -0.15
CA ALA A 245 0.36 -29.13 0.27
C ALA A 245 0.66 -27.65 0.66
N TYR A 246 0.04 -26.72 -0.03
CA TYR A 246 0.13 -25.30 0.27
C TYR A 246 -0.53 -24.97 1.63
N GLU A 247 -1.75 -25.46 1.89
CA GLU A 247 -2.45 -25.27 3.16
C GLU A 247 -1.70 -25.92 4.33
N MET A 248 -1.11 -27.12 4.13
CA MET A 248 -0.26 -27.75 5.14
C MET A 248 0.98 -26.91 5.47
N LEU A 249 1.57 -26.25 4.47
CA LEU A 249 2.70 -25.35 4.69
C LEU A 249 2.26 -24.11 5.49
N GLU A 250 1.14 -23.46 5.14
CA GLU A 250 0.59 -22.32 5.89
C GLU A 250 0.31 -22.67 7.35
N ARG A 251 -0.31 -23.85 7.61
CA ARG A 251 -0.54 -24.35 8.97
C ARG A 251 0.77 -24.58 9.74
N SER A 252 1.77 -25.18 9.09
CA SER A 252 3.07 -25.43 9.73
C SER A 252 3.79 -24.13 10.15
N LEU A 253 3.53 -23.04 9.44
CA LEU A 253 4.07 -21.69 9.71
C LEU A 253 3.24 -20.95 10.76
N GLY A 254 2.11 -21.50 11.20
CA GLY A 254 1.22 -20.86 12.18
C GLY A 254 0.50 -19.61 11.65
N ALA A 255 0.37 -19.47 10.33
CA ALA A 255 -0.29 -18.32 9.71
C ALA A 255 -1.76 -18.17 10.17
N GLU A 256 -2.42 -19.30 10.47
CA GLU A 256 -3.80 -19.31 10.97
C GLU A 256 -3.97 -18.61 12.32
N ARG A 257 -2.95 -18.62 13.18
CA ARG A 257 -3.03 -18.10 14.56
C ARG A 257 -2.81 -16.61 14.66
N VAL A 258 -2.06 -16.05 13.73
CA VAL A 258 -1.57 -14.66 13.76
C VAL A 258 -2.71 -13.63 13.89
N PHE A 259 -3.81 -13.85 13.17
CA PHE A 259 -4.96 -12.95 13.12
C PHE A 259 -6.25 -13.56 13.71
N GLN A 260 -6.16 -14.70 14.42
CA GLN A 260 -7.29 -15.34 15.09
C GLN A 260 -7.03 -15.57 16.57
N ASP A 261 -6.03 -16.41 16.89
CA ASP A 261 -5.80 -16.87 18.26
C ASP A 261 -4.86 -15.95 19.06
N ASP A 262 -3.87 -15.38 18.38
CA ASP A 262 -2.78 -14.60 19.01
C ASP A 262 -3.05 -13.06 18.89
N VAL A 263 -4.32 -12.64 18.91
CA VAL A 263 -4.72 -11.23 18.84
C VAL A 263 -4.92 -10.68 20.24
N ASP A 264 -4.23 -9.59 20.57
CA ASP A 264 -4.41 -8.80 21.78
C ASP A 264 -5.36 -7.61 21.53
N PRO A 265 -6.62 -7.67 22.02
CA PRO A 265 -7.59 -6.60 21.82
C PRO A 265 -7.16 -5.27 22.46
N ASP A 266 -6.40 -5.32 23.56
CA ASP A 266 -5.92 -4.14 24.25
C ASP A 266 -4.83 -3.43 23.45
N GLY A 267 -3.93 -4.20 22.85
CA GLY A 267 -2.92 -3.69 21.92
C GLY A 267 -3.53 -3.03 20.68
N ARG A 268 -4.72 -3.46 20.23
CA ARG A 268 -5.42 -2.90 19.07
C ARG A 268 -6.26 -1.67 19.35
N ARG A 269 -6.54 -1.33 20.62
CA ARG A 269 -7.47 -0.23 20.98
C ARG A 269 -7.18 1.09 20.26
N GLY A 270 -5.92 1.48 20.16
CA GLY A 270 -5.52 2.74 19.51
C GLY A 270 -5.86 2.72 18.00
N TYR A 271 -5.56 1.61 17.33
CA TYR A 271 -5.88 1.43 15.92
C TYR A 271 -7.39 1.41 15.68
N THR A 272 -8.12 0.60 16.44
CA THR A 272 -9.60 0.49 16.37
C THR A 272 -10.30 1.83 16.62
N ALA A 273 -9.88 2.59 17.64
CA ALA A 273 -10.46 3.89 17.94
C ALA A 273 -10.30 4.89 16.78
N ARG A 274 -9.20 4.82 16.03
CA ARG A 274 -8.93 5.72 14.91
C ARG A 274 -9.63 5.30 13.63
N THR A 275 -9.68 4.00 13.35
CA THR A 275 -10.17 3.48 12.05
C THR A 275 -11.62 3.03 12.09
N GLY A 276 -12.17 2.79 13.28
CA GLY A 276 -13.49 2.15 13.44
C GLY A 276 -13.50 0.67 13.08
N THR A 277 -12.33 0.07 12.84
CA THR A 277 -12.21 -1.36 12.46
C THR A 277 -11.62 -2.16 13.63
N PRO A 278 -12.20 -3.30 14.00
CA PRO A 278 -11.68 -4.15 15.09
C PRO A 278 -10.33 -4.80 14.76
#